data_cfbcbd86d17d4c1229e6192e1a030b17
#
_entry.id   cfbcbd86d17d4c1229e6192e1a030b17
#
_cell.length_a   1.000
_cell.length_b   1.000
_cell.length_c   1.000
_cell.angle_alpha   90.00
_cell.angle_beta   90.00
_cell.angle_gamma   90.00
#
_symmetry.space_group_name_H-M   'P 1'
#
loop_
_entity.id
_entity.type
_entity.pdbx_description
1 polymer ?
#
loop_
_entity_poly.entity_id
_entity_poly.type
_entity_poly.pdbx_seq_one_letter_code
_entity_poly.pdbx_strand_id
1 'polypeptide(L)'
;LESLGVTFSNDVDFLERAIATTGICVLHAPLFHPAMKNVAPIRRELGVKTFFNMLGPMVNPSAPKNQMVGVFNLELLRLYTYLYQDSDKNYSLVHDLGGYDEISLTNSVKIVSNKSEVLFSAEDLGLQNNSQQAIFGGNSVAEASKIFKTIIAGQGTEAQNNVVCANAGLAIATAKQLTHIEG
;
A
#
# COMPACT_ATOMS: atom_id res chain seq x y z
N LEU A 1 13.54 -2.25 2.24
CA LEU A 1 13.44 -3.09 3.45
C LEU A 1 14.74 -3.88 3.72
N GLU A 2 15.37 -4.51 2.73
CA GLU A 2 16.64 -5.23 2.92
C GLU A 2 17.75 -4.33 3.52
N SER A 3 17.84 -3.08 3.05
CA SER A 3 18.77 -2.08 3.61
C SER A 3 18.47 -1.69 5.06
N LEU A 4 17.29 -2.04 5.56
CA LEU A 4 16.87 -1.86 6.96
C LEU A 4 17.12 -3.12 7.81
N GLY A 5 17.67 -4.20 7.20
CA GLY A 5 17.93 -5.47 7.87
C GLY A 5 16.78 -6.46 7.84
N VAL A 6 15.71 -6.18 7.07
CA VAL A 6 14.59 -7.11 6.91
C VAL A 6 15.02 -8.28 6.01
N THR A 7 14.91 -9.49 6.52
CA THR A 7 15.14 -10.73 5.75
C THR A 7 13.81 -11.23 5.18
N PHE A 8 13.79 -11.49 3.88
CA PHE A 8 12.64 -12.11 3.24
C PHE A 8 12.74 -13.63 3.30
N SER A 9 11.67 -14.29 3.68
CA SER A 9 11.57 -15.73 3.77
C SER A 9 10.24 -16.23 3.26
N ASN A 10 10.19 -17.47 2.78
CA ASN A 10 8.97 -18.24 2.53
C ASN A 10 8.84 -19.44 3.49
N ASP A 11 9.68 -19.49 4.52
CA ASP A 11 9.56 -20.45 5.61
C ASP A 11 8.35 -20.06 6.47
N VAL A 12 7.38 -20.96 6.56
CA VAL A 12 6.10 -20.71 7.26
C VAL A 12 6.33 -20.50 8.74
N ASP A 13 7.17 -21.31 9.37
CA ASP A 13 7.45 -21.21 10.80
C ASP A 13 8.12 -19.87 11.15
N PHE A 14 8.98 -19.39 10.26
CA PHE A 14 9.58 -18.07 10.41
C PHE A 14 8.54 -16.96 10.33
N LEU A 15 7.63 -17.03 9.36
CA LEU A 15 6.57 -16.02 9.17
C LEU A 15 5.56 -16.02 10.31
N GLU A 16 5.16 -17.21 10.80
CA GLU A 16 4.26 -17.35 11.95
C GLU A 16 4.91 -16.75 13.21
N ARG A 17 6.18 -17.05 13.47
CA ARG A 17 6.91 -16.44 14.59
C ARG A 17 7.02 -14.92 14.45
N ALA A 18 7.28 -14.41 13.23
CA ALA A 18 7.34 -12.97 12.99
C ALA A 18 6.01 -12.30 13.34
N ILE A 19 4.88 -12.83 12.86
CA ILE A 19 3.55 -12.30 13.20
C ILE A 19 3.28 -12.42 14.70
N ALA A 20 3.55 -13.56 15.31
CA ALA A 20 3.30 -13.76 16.74
C ALA A 20 4.13 -12.81 17.63
N THR A 21 5.34 -12.46 17.21
CA THR A 21 6.26 -11.65 18.00
C THR A 21 6.11 -10.15 17.75
N THR A 22 5.93 -9.77 16.47
CA THR A 22 5.97 -8.35 16.05
C THR A 22 4.64 -7.84 15.49
N GLY A 23 3.69 -8.72 15.21
CA GLY A 23 2.41 -8.38 14.56
C GLY A 23 2.53 -8.16 13.05
N ILE A 24 3.72 -8.32 12.45
CA ILE A 24 3.96 -8.04 11.02
C ILE A 24 4.85 -9.10 10.38
N CYS A 25 4.56 -9.46 9.13
CA CYS A 25 5.49 -10.18 8.26
C CYS A 25 5.46 -9.62 6.83
N VAL A 26 6.49 -9.92 6.06
CA VAL A 26 6.61 -9.49 4.66
C VAL A 26 6.61 -10.70 3.75
N LEU A 27 5.55 -10.85 2.95
CA LEU A 27 5.42 -11.90 1.94
C LEU A 27 6.03 -11.40 0.62
N HIS A 28 7.31 -11.67 0.41
CA HIS A 28 8.02 -11.26 -0.81
C HIS A 28 7.58 -12.11 -2.01
N ALA A 29 6.79 -11.53 -2.91
CA ALA A 29 6.14 -12.23 -4.01
C ALA A 29 7.04 -13.20 -4.82
N PRO A 30 8.32 -12.88 -5.16
CA PRO A 30 9.18 -13.81 -5.87
C PRO A 30 9.50 -15.13 -5.14
N LEU A 31 9.34 -15.17 -3.82
CA LEU A 31 9.53 -16.38 -3.02
C LEU A 31 8.30 -17.27 -3.00
N PHE A 32 7.09 -16.67 -3.11
CA PHE A 32 5.81 -17.39 -3.07
C PHE A 32 5.29 -17.76 -4.46
N HIS A 33 5.71 -17.04 -5.49
CA HIS A 33 5.27 -17.25 -6.87
C HIS A 33 6.46 -17.50 -7.79
N PRO A 34 6.98 -18.74 -7.87
CA PRO A 34 8.18 -19.07 -8.67
C PRO A 34 8.06 -18.67 -10.15
N ALA A 35 6.84 -18.73 -10.72
CA ALA A 35 6.59 -18.28 -12.08
C ALA A 35 6.94 -16.79 -12.30
N MET A 36 6.84 -15.97 -11.27
CA MET A 36 7.21 -14.55 -11.34
C MET A 36 8.70 -14.33 -11.58
N LYS A 37 9.56 -15.27 -11.15
CA LYS A 37 11.00 -15.21 -11.43
C LYS A 37 11.29 -15.33 -12.93
N ASN A 38 10.54 -16.16 -13.63
CA ASN A 38 10.74 -16.41 -15.05
C ASN A 38 10.33 -15.21 -15.93
N VAL A 39 9.35 -14.43 -15.48
CA VAL A 39 8.88 -13.25 -16.22
C VAL A 39 9.56 -11.95 -15.78
N ALA A 40 10.26 -11.94 -14.66
CA ALA A 40 10.91 -10.73 -14.14
C ALA A 40 11.94 -10.10 -15.09
N PRO A 41 12.83 -10.87 -15.77
CA PRO A 41 13.74 -10.33 -16.77
C PRO A 41 13.00 -9.67 -17.93
N ILE A 42 12.02 -10.38 -18.49
CA ILE A 42 11.20 -9.90 -19.62
C ILE A 42 10.45 -8.62 -19.27
N ARG A 43 9.86 -8.55 -18.07
CA ARG A 43 9.20 -7.33 -17.58
C ARG A 43 10.14 -6.15 -17.48
N ARG A 44 11.39 -6.38 -17.06
CA ARG A 44 12.42 -5.34 -16.95
C ARG A 44 12.86 -4.83 -18.33
N GLU A 45 13.00 -5.73 -19.30
CA GLU A 45 13.36 -5.38 -20.68
C GLU A 45 12.23 -4.62 -21.38
N LEU A 46 10.97 -5.04 -21.18
CA LEU A 46 9.83 -4.37 -21.78
C LEU A 46 9.60 -2.95 -21.24
N GLY A 47 9.97 -2.68 -19.99
CA GLY A 47 9.80 -1.35 -19.37
C GLY A 47 8.36 -0.85 -19.26
N VAL A 48 7.36 -1.71 -19.52
CA VAL A 48 5.94 -1.36 -19.49
C VAL A 48 5.21 -2.07 -18.37
N LYS A 49 4.11 -1.48 -17.90
CA LYS A 49 3.20 -2.13 -16.94
C LYS A 49 2.49 -3.27 -17.66
N THR A 50 2.60 -4.46 -17.10
CA THR A 50 1.99 -5.69 -17.62
C THR A 50 0.91 -6.20 -16.67
N PHE A 51 0.12 -7.17 -17.09
CA PHE A 51 -0.85 -7.87 -16.25
C PHE A 51 -0.26 -8.34 -14.91
N PHE A 52 1.00 -8.75 -14.88
CA PHE A 52 1.68 -9.15 -13.64
C PHE A 52 1.83 -8.03 -12.60
N ASN A 53 1.72 -6.77 -12.99
CA ASN A 53 1.72 -5.65 -12.05
C ASN A 53 0.39 -5.56 -11.27
N MET A 54 -0.65 -6.19 -11.78
CA MET A 54 -2.00 -6.15 -11.22
C MET A 54 -2.30 -7.37 -10.33
N LEU A 55 -1.52 -8.45 -10.43
CA LEU A 55 -1.84 -9.70 -9.73
C LEU A 55 -1.50 -9.70 -8.23
N GLY A 56 -0.54 -8.88 -7.79
CA GLY A 56 -0.02 -8.93 -6.42
C GLY A 56 -1.09 -9.03 -5.33
N PRO A 57 -2.05 -8.10 -5.27
CA PRO A 57 -3.11 -8.15 -4.27
C PRO A 57 -4.04 -9.36 -4.36
N MET A 58 -4.21 -9.90 -5.56
CA MET A 58 -5.13 -11.01 -5.85
C MET A 58 -4.54 -12.38 -5.48
N VAL A 59 -3.21 -12.49 -5.49
CA VAL A 59 -2.50 -13.76 -5.28
C VAL A 59 -1.76 -13.82 -3.94
N ASN A 60 -2.16 -12.98 -2.98
CA ASN A 60 -1.59 -13.02 -1.63
C ASN A 60 -1.86 -14.39 -0.98
N PRO A 61 -0.81 -15.17 -0.63
CA PRO A 61 -0.96 -16.53 -0.13
C PRO A 61 -1.65 -16.62 1.24
N SER A 62 -1.69 -15.52 2.00
CA SER A 62 -2.41 -15.48 3.28
C SER A 62 -3.93 -15.30 3.13
N ALA A 63 -4.41 -15.03 1.90
CA ALA A 63 -5.83 -14.80 1.61
C ALA A 63 -6.54 -13.93 2.67
N PRO A 64 -6.02 -12.74 2.99
CA PRO A 64 -6.51 -11.95 4.13
C PRO A 64 -7.96 -11.55 3.97
N LYS A 65 -8.69 -11.49 5.08
CA LYS A 65 -10.08 -11.01 5.10
C LYS A 65 -10.18 -9.49 4.91
N ASN A 66 -9.21 -8.76 5.43
CA ASN A 66 -9.16 -7.30 5.32
C ASN A 66 -8.02 -6.92 4.38
N GLN A 67 -8.29 -6.09 3.40
CA GLN A 67 -7.31 -5.71 2.38
C GLN A 67 -7.38 -4.23 2.04
N MET A 68 -6.26 -3.55 2.13
CA MET A 68 -6.06 -2.23 1.54
C MET A 68 -5.17 -2.39 0.31
N VAL A 69 -5.61 -1.86 -0.82
CA VAL A 69 -4.93 -2.05 -2.11
C VAL A 69 -4.78 -0.72 -2.81
N GLY A 70 -3.55 -0.31 -3.03
CA GLY A 70 -3.22 0.83 -3.87
C GLY A 70 -3.19 0.47 -5.35
N VAL A 71 -3.72 1.34 -6.18
CA VAL A 71 -3.75 1.18 -7.63
C VAL A 71 -3.27 2.44 -8.35
N PHE A 72 -2.59 2.26 -9.47
CA PHE A 72 -1.89 3.33 -10.16
C PHE A 72 -2.73 4.13 -11.16
N ASN A 73 -3.98 3.76 -11.40
CA ASN A 73 -4.91 4.52 -12.23
C ASN A 73 -6.38 4.15 -11.94
N LEU A 74 -7.31 4.98 -12.40
CA LEU A 74 -8.75 4.80 -12.22
C LEU A 74 -9.31 3.59 -12.98
N GLU A 75 -8.73 3.20 -14.09
CA GLU A 75 -9.16 2.02 -14.85
C GLU A 75 -8.93 0.75 -14.01
N LEU A 76 -7.76 0.63 -13.40
CA LEU A 76 -7.44 -0.48 -12.51
C LEU A 76 -8.28 -0.44 -11.23
N LEU A 77 -8.55 0.75 -10.69
CA LEU A 77 -9.46 0.93 -9.55
C LEU A 77 -10.82 0.32 -9.86
N ARG A 78 -11.39 0.66 -11.03
CA ARG A 78 -12.68 0.14 -11.49
C ARG A 78 -12.65 -1.38 -11.70
N LEU A 79 -11.59 -1.90 -12.32
CA LEU A 79 -11.43 -3.34 -12.52
C LEU A 79 -11.41 -4.09 -11.18
N TYR A 80 -10.65 -3.59 -10.20
CA TYR A 80 -10.60 -4.20 -8.88
C TYR A 80 -11.91 -4.07 -8.12
N THR A 81 -12.65 -2.97 -8.30
CA THR A 81 -13.99 -2.83 -7.72
C THR A 81 -14.89 -3.98 -8.15
N TYR A 82 -14.91 -4.31 -9.44
CA TYR A 82 -15.69 -5.46 -9.93
C TYR A 82 -15.21 -6.81 -9.39
N LEU A 83 -13.91 -6.97 -9.17
CA LEU A 83 -13.35 -8.22 -8.62
C LEU A 83 -13.64 -8.40 -7.12
N TYR A 84 -13.66 -7.30 -6.36
CA TYR A 84 -13.83 -7.35 -4.92
C TYR A 84 -15.28 -7.28 -4.47
N GLN A 85 -16.18 -6.66 -5.25
CA GLN A 85 -17.58 -6.44 -4.86
C GLN A 85 -18.34 -7.73 -4.52
N ASP A 86 -18.01 -8.84 -5.17
CA ASP A 86 -18.62 -10.14 -4.96
C ASP A 86 -17.80 -11.03 -3.98
N SER A 87 -16.82 -10.46 -3.29
CA SER A 87 -16.00 -11.17 -2.31
C SER A 87 -16.49 -10.94 -0.88
N ASP A 88 -16.22 -11.89 0.01
CA ASP A 88 -16.47 -11.76 1.46
C ASP A 88 -15.42 -10.92 2.20
N LYS A 89 -14.61 -10.13 1.46
CA LYS A 89 -13.52 -9.35 2.04
C LYS A 89 -14.00 -7.96 2.45
N ASN A 90 -13.41 -7.45 3.52
CA ASN A 90 -13.41 -6.02 3.78
C ASN A 90 -12.26 -5.41 3.01
N TYR A 91 -12.53 -4.45 2.16
CA TYR A 91 -11.50 -3.86 1.32
C TYR A 91 -11.61 -2.35 1.22
N SER A 92 -10.46 -1.73 0.97
CA SER A 92 -10.34 -0.36 0.49
C SER A 92 -9.36 -0.32 -0.68
N LEU A 93 -9.84 0.12 -1.82
CA LEU A 93 -9.06 0.35 -3.03
C LEU A 93 -8.74 1.85 -3.11
N VAL A 94 -7.48 2.19 -3.29
CA VAL A 94 -7.00 3.57 -3.19
C VAL A 94 -6.32 4.00 -4.47
N HIS A 95 -6.68 5.18 -4.97
CA HIS A 95 -5.98 5.86 -6.05
C HIS A 95 -5.98 7.36 -5.84
N ASP A 96 -4.81 7.94 -5.71
CA ASP A 96 -4.61 9.39 -5.69
C ASP A 96 -4.59 9.93 -7.14
N LEU A 97 -5.36 10.99 -7.40
CA LEU A 97 -5.48 11.54 -8.75
C LEU A 97 -4.18 12.16 -9.27
N GLY A 98 -3.20 12.39 -8.41
CA GLY A 98 -1.83 12.76 -8.77
C GLY A 98 -0.97 11.59 -9.24
N GLY A 99 -1.52 10.35 -9.28
CA GLY A 99 -0.84 9.16 -9.80
C GLY A 99 -0.19 8.27 -8.75
N TYR A 100 -0.41 8.54 -7.46
CA TYR A 100 0.04 7.67 -6.38
C TYR A 100 -0.96 6.53 -6.13
N ASP A 101 -0.46 5.41 -5.66
CA ASP A 101 -1.23 4.24 -5.26
C ASP A 101 -1.48 4.20 -3.73
N GLU A 102 -1.45 5.38 -3.09
CA GLU A 102 -1.69 5.60 -1.67
C GLU A 102 -2.23 7.03 -1.45
N ILE A 103 -2.65 7.34 -0.23
CA ILE A 103 -3.05 8.71 0.14
C ILE A 103 -1.79 9.55 0.25
N SER A 104 -1.55 10.45 -0.71
CA SER A 104 -0.36 11.31 -0.72
C SER A 104 -0.57 12.65 -0.01
N LEU A 105 -1.83 13.06 0.15
CA LEU A 105 -2.22 14.41 0.58
C LEU A 105 -1.70 15.53 -0.34
N THR A 106 -1.34 15.20 -1.59
CA THR A 106 -0.94 16.21 -2.60
C THR A 106 -2.07 16.52 -3.57
N ASN A 107 -3.05 15.62 -3.68
CA ASN A 107 -4.21 15.72 -4.55
C ASN A 107 -5.41 15.05 -3.90
N SER A 108 -6.56 15.12 -4.54
CA SER A 108 -7.72 14.34 -4.13
C SER A 108 -7.47 12.86 -4.34
N VAL A 109 -7.92 12.04 -3.42
CA VAL A 109 -7.82 10.58 -3.43
C VAL A 109 -9.18 9.94 -3.64
N LYS A 110 -9.25 9.01 -4.56
CA LYS A 110 -10.43 8.16 -4.80
C LYS A 110 -10.29 6.87 -3.99
N ILE A 111 -11.26 6.60 -3.14
CA ILE A 111 -11.33 5.37 -2.36
C ILE A 111 -12.64 4.64 -2.64
N VAL A 112 -12.54 3.36 -2.92
CA VAL A 112 -13.69 2.47 -3.09
C VAL A 112 -13.58 1.35 -2.06
N SER A 113 -14.64 1.13 -1.31
CA SER A 113 -14.73 0.05 -0.33
C SER A 113 -16.02 -0.75 -0.53
N ASN A 114 -16.19 -1.82 0.23
CA ASN A 114 -17.46 -2.55 0.27
C ASN A 114 -18.64 -1.75 0.87
N LYS A 115 -18.39 -0.55 1.39
CA LYS A 115 -19.44 0.32 1.99
C LYS A 115 -19.71 1.58 1.20
N SER A 116 -18.70 2.14 0.57
CA SER A 116 -18.81 3.46 -0.07
C SER A 116 -17.76 3.67 -1.14
N GLU A 117 -18.07 4.62 -2.01
CA GLU A 117 -17.14 5.19 -2.98
C GLU A 117 -17.06 6.68 -2.68
N VAL A 118 -15.87 7.16 -2.39
CA VAL A 118 -15.63 8.54 -1.97
C VAL A 118 -14.43 9.15 -2.69
N LEU A 119 -14.48 10.47 -2.80
CA LEU A 119 -13.36 11.29 -3.24
C LEU A 119 -13.13 12.32 -2.14
N PHE A 120 -11.94 12.33 -1.54
CA PHE A 120 -11.58 13.38 -0.58
C PHE A 120 -10.24 14.04 -0.88
N SER A 121 -10.13 15.24 -0.34
CA SER A 121 -8.91 16.03 -0.28
C SER A 121 -8.27 15.93 1.12
N ALA A 122 -7.12 16.53 1.31
CA ALA A 122 -6.50 16.64 2.61
C ALA A 122 -7.36 17.45 3.60
N GLU A 123 -8.05 18.49 3.11
CA GLU A 123 -8.93 19.33 3.91
C GLU A 123 -10.12 18.57 4.50
N ASP A 124 -10.66 17.59 3.77
CA ASP A 124 -11.75 16.74 4.26
C ASP A 124 -11.32 15.86 5.45
N LEU A 125 -10.00 15.62 5.58
CA LEU A 125 -9.39 14.93 6.71
C LEU A 125 -8.89 15.90 7.80
N GLY A 126 -9.16 17.21 7.68
CA GLY A 126 -8.65 18.23 8.58
C GLY A 126 -7.14 18.48 8.47
N LEU A 127 -6.53 18.07 7.35
CA LEU A 127 -5.10 18.19 7.07
C LEU A 127 -4.84 19.23 5.98
N GLN A 128 -3.58 19.66 5.88
CA GLN A 128 -3.15 20.54 4.81
C GLN A 128 -2.66 19.74 3.60
N ASN A 129 -2.85 20.32 2.41
CA ASN A 129 -2.27 19.78 1.19
C ASN A 129 -0.74 19.83 1.23
N ASN A 130 -0.10 18.73 0.90
CA ASN A 130 1.34 18.62 0.78
C ASN A 130 1.81 18.99 -0.64
N SER A 131 3.04 19.48 -0.75
CA SER A 131 3.75 19.47 -2.03
C SER A 131 4.37 18.09 -2.26
N GLN A 132 4.53 17.69 -3.53
CA GLN A 132 5.24 16.46 -3.88
C GLN A 132 6.66 16.42 -3.31
N GLN A 133 7.32 17.58 -3.23
CA GLN A 133 8.66 17.69 -2.66
C GLN A 133 8.68 17.41 -1.14
N ALA A 134 7.62 17.73 -0.42
CA ALA A 134 7.54 17.51 1.03
C ALA A 134 7.47 16.02 1.41
N ILE A 135 6.97 15.18 0.49
CA ILE A 135 6.86 13.73 0.67
C ILE A 135 7.87 12.94 -0.17
N PHE A 136 8.83 13.62 -0.78
CA PHE A 136 9.81 12.99 -1.65
C PHE A 136 10.68 11.98 -0.87
N GLY A 137 10.75 10.75 -1.37
CA GLY A 137 11.41 9.61 -0.72
C GLY A 137 12.93 9.52 -0.91
N GLY A 138 13.57 10.53 -1.54
CA GLY A 138 15.01 10.53 -1.83
C GLY A 138 15.36 9.94 -3.20
N ASN A 139 16.64 10.11 -3.58
CA ASN A 139 17.19 9.67 -4.88
C ASN A 139 17.95 8.35 -4.79
N SER A 140 18.10 7.80 -3.59
CA SER A 140 18.85 6.57 -3.34
C SER A 140 18.21 5.72 -2.27
N VAL A 141 18.53 4.41 -2.28
CA VAL A 141 18.07 3.48 -1.22
C VAL A 141 18.56 3.93 0.16
N ALA A 142 19.77 4.50 0.25
CA ALA A 142 20.31 4.99 1.51
C ALA A 142 19.50 6.18 2.06
N GLU A 143 19.13 7.14 1.20
CA GLU A 143 18.28 8.27 1.58
C GLU A 143 16.89 7.81 2.00
N ALA A 144 16.25 6.94 1.21
CA ALA A 144 14.94 6.38 1.53
C ALA A 144 14.96 5.62 2.86
N SER A 145 16.01 4.85 3.14
CA SER A 145 16.18 4.13 4.41
C SER A 145 16.35 5.08 5.59
N LYS A 146 17.07 6.19 5.40
CA LYS A 146 17.20 7.22 6.43
C LYS A 146 15.87 7.91 6.74
N ILE A 147 15.14 8.31 5.69
CA ILE A 147 13.80 8.91 5.81
C ILE A 147 12.88 7.96 6.57
N PHE A 148 12.82 6.70 6.16
CA PHE A 148 12.00 5.67 6.80
C PHE A 148 12.31 5.55 8.30
N LYS A 149 13.60 5.43 8.67
CA LYS A 149 14.02 5.35 10.08
C LYS A 149 13.63 6.60 10.87
N THR A 150 13.76 7.78 10.27
CA THR A 150 13.40 9.06 10.88
C THR A 150 11.90 9.11 11.19
N ILE A 151 11.06 8.69 10.23
CA ILE A 151 9.60 8.67 10.42
C ILE A 151 9.20 7.68 11.51
N ILE A 152 9.73 6.46 11.51
CA ILE A 152 9.42 5.44 12.55
C ILE A 152 9.87 5.91 13.93
N ALA A 153 10.96 6.66 14.02
CA ALA A 153 11.43 7.24 15.28
C ALA A 153 10.58 8.43 15.77
N GLY A 154 9.50 8.79 15.06
CA GLY A 154 8.66 9.95 15.39
C GLY A 154 9.29 11.30 15.07
N GLN A 155 10.34 11.31 14.26
CA GLN A 155 11.11 12.50 13.88
C GLN A 155 10.90 12.92 12.43
N GLY A 156 9.88 12.37 11.78
CA GLY A 156 9.46 12.75 10.43
C GLY A 156 8.94 14.19 10.41
N THR A 157 8.94 14.80 9.22
CA THR A 157 8.26 16.09 9.03
C THR A 157 6.75 15.92 9.21
N GLU A 158 6.04 17.01 9.45
CA GLU A 158 4.57 16.99 9.56
C GLU A 158 3.94 16.37 8.33
N ALA A 159 4.37 16.75 7.13
CA ALA A 159 3.88 16.19 5.86
C ALA A 159 4.08 14.66 5.79
N GLN A 160 5.26 14.16 6.15
CA GLN A 160 5.56 12.72 6.15
C GLN A 160 4.71 11.96 7.17
N ASN A 161 4.58 12.50 8.38
CA ASN A 161 3.78 11.89 9.44
C ASN A 161 2.29 11.86 9.06
N ASN A 162 1.76 12.95 8.51
CA ASN A 162 0.36 13.03 8.09
C ASN A 162 0.03 12.02 6.99
N VAL A 163 0.90 11.84 5.99
CA VAL A 163 0.72 10.80 4.96
C VAL A 163 0.69 9.40 5.57
N VAL A 164 1.62 9.08 6.46
CA VAL A 164 1.65 7.77 7.13
C VAL A 164 0.40 7.56 7.98
N CYS A 165 -0.01 8.58 8.75
CA CYS A 165 -1.21 8.50 9.58
C CYS A 165 -2.49 8.35 8.74
N ALA A 166 -2.63 9.07 7.63
CA ALA A 166 -3.80 8.96 6.75
C ALA A 166 -3.94 7.54 6.16
N ASN A 167 -2.84 6.95 5.68
CA ASN A 167 -2.85 5.58 5.17
C ASN A 167 -3.08 4.54 6.27
N ALA A 168 -2.48 4.73 7.46
CA ALA A 168 -2.71 3.86 8.61
C ALA A 168 -4.16 3.95 9.11
N GLY A 169 -4.74 5.15 9.15
CA GLY A 169 -6.14 5.38 9.49
C GLY A 169 -7.07 4.64 8.55
N LEU A 170 -6.84 4.73 7.23
CA LEU A 170 -7.62 3.98 6.25
C LEU A 170 -7.49 2.46 6.44
N ALA A 171 -6.30 1.95 6.72
CA ALA A 171 -6.09 0.52 6.99
C ALA A 171 -6.86 0.07 8.26
N ILE A 172 -6.86 0.88 9.31
CA ILE A 172 -7.62 0.64 10.55
C ILE A 172 -9.12 0.67 10.27
N ALA A 173 -9.61 1.66 9.53
CA ALA A 173 -11.02 1.78 9.15
C ALA A 173 -11.47 0.56 8.35
N THR A 174 -10.66 0.09 7.40
CA THR A 174 -10.92 -1.12 6.62
C THR A 174 -11.02 -2.36 7.52
N ALA A 175 -10.06 -2.53 8.43
CA ALA A 175 -10.01 -3.70 9.31
C ALA A 175 -11.16 -3.71 10.34
N LYS A 176 -11.54 -2.53 10.86
CA LYS A 176 -12.62 -2.37 11.84
C LYS A 176 -13.99 -2.13 11.21
N GLN A 177 -14.07 -2.07 9.89
CA GLN A 177 -15.30 -1.77 9.15
C GLN A 177 -15.95 -0.43 9.56
N LEU A 178 -15.12 0.55 9.86
CA LEU A 178 -15.56 1.92 10.15
C LEU A 178 -15.85 2.68 8.84
N THR A 179 -16.42 3.85 8.96
CA THR A 179 -16.41 4.81 7.85
C THR A 179 -15.00 5.37 7.66
N HIS A 180 -14.66 5.82 6.46
CA HIS A 180 -13.31 6.29 6.15
C HIS A 180 -12.87 7.52 6.98
N ILE A 181 -13.84 8.27 7.53
CA ILE A 181 -13.58 9.47 8.35
C ILE A 181 -13.37 9.11 9.84
N GLU A 182 -13.85 7.95 10.28
CA GLU A 182 -13.76 7.50 11.67
C GLU A 182 -12.48 6.67 11.98
N GLY A 183 -11.69 6.35 10.94
CA GLY A 183 -10.49 5.50 11.00
C GLY A 183 -9.20 6.16 11.47
#